data_8b9860dbeb50976e299e62ff90237d2a
#
_entry.id   8b9860dbeb50976e299e62ff90237d2a
#
_cell.length_a   1.000
_cell.length_b   1.000
_cell.length_c   1.000
_cell.angle_alpha   90.00
_cell.angle_beta   90.00
_cell.angle_gamma   90.00
#
_symmetry.space_group_name_H-M   'P 1'
#
loop_
_entity.id
_entity.type
_entity.pdbx_description
1 polymer ?
#
loop_
_entity_poly.entity_id
_entity_poly.type
_entity_poly.pdbx_seq_one_letter_code
_entity_poly.pdbx_strand_id
1 'polypeptide(L)'
;MKKITAVILTLILLFSITALSAAQLNELPPSAENIPAPPEINAKYALLLDLQTNTVLYEKQADIQMSPASLTKIMTALLVAESGIALDTVVTVSNKAVNVPSGSSILGLSAGDQISILDLLYGLMLRSGNDAACALAEAVSGSVESFVELMNSRAAELGMNNTHFVNPHGFADSSHYTTARDMAICSCEYIKYELLNTIASSASYEINLTSKEGSQKTFRISNTNPLLTDSQYGNYVTGLKTGFTQLAGNCIIIRYQREGRDLLSLIFNSPQGYRDNDAVALANYGYTQFSTIDLARIFQERSVVITVQNCSTEDEHNGQLELQMSSAAPLITQPQPPQPTE
;
A
#
# COMPACT_ATOMS: atom_id res chain seq x y z
N MET A 1 -34.34 39.87 3.26
CA MET A 1 -34.35 39.29 4.62
C MET A 1 -33.73 37.90 4.68
N LYS A 2 -34.02 36.92 3.77
CA LYS A 2 -33.45 35.55 3.84
C LYS A 2 -31.91 35.44 3.65
N LYS A 3 -31.23 36.39 3.00
CA LYS A 3 -29.77 36.39 2.80
C LYS A 3 -28.97 36.90 4.01
N ILE A 4 -29.57 37.75 4.84
CA ILE A 4 -28.92 38.30 6.04
C ILE A 4 -28.94 37.26 7.17
N THR A 5 -29.99 36.44 7.26
CA THR A 5 -30.10 35.35 8.25
C THR A 5 -29.06 34.25 8.03
N ALA A 6 -28.73 33.91 6.74
CA ALA A 6 -27.72 32.89 6.43
C ALA A 6 -26.30 33.34 6.81
N VAL A 7 -25.97 34.63 6.62
CA VAL A 7 -24.66 35.20 6.99
C VAL A 7 -24.44 35.25 8.50
N ILE A 8 -25.48 35.58 9.26
CA ILE A 8 -25.44 35.60 10.72
C ILE A 8 -25.30 34.18 11.29
N LEU A 9 -25.97 33.17 10.69
CA LEU A 9 -25.85 31.77 11.09
C LEU A 9 -24.41 31.26 10.84
N THR A 10 -23.78 31.62 9.72
CA THR A 10 -22.39 31.24 9.39
C THR A 10 -21.38 31.90 10.32
N LEU A 11 -21.62 33.16 10.74
CA LEU A 11 -20.76 33.86 11.70
C LEU A 11 -20.91 33.28 13.13
N ILE A 12 -22.09 32.87 13.55
CA ILE A 12 -22.31 32.26 14.87
C ILE A 12 -21.69 30.88 14.93
N LEU A 13 -21.72 30.08 13.84
CA LEU A 13 -21.01 28.80 13.76
C LEU A 13 -19.48 29.00 13.84
N LEU A 14 -18.93 30.05 13.23
CA LEU A 14 -17.49 30.36 13.30
C LEU A 14 -17.07 30.87 14.71
N PHE A 15 -17.95 31.54 15.45
CA PHE A 15 -17.64 32.03 16.80
C PHE A 15 -17.84 30.96 17.90
N SER A 16 -18.73 29.99 17.71
CA SER A 16 -18.91 28.89 18.68
C SER A 16 -17.77 27.86 18.66
N ILE A 17 -16.98 27.80 17.58
CA ILE A 17 -15.75 26.97 17.52
C ILE A 17 -14.62 27.57 18.40
N THR A 18 -14.67 28.87 18.74
CA THR A 18 -13.63 29.52 19.55
C THR A 18 -13.85 29.44 21.07
N ALA A 19 -14.96 28.88 21.53
CA ALA A 19 -15.27 28.76 22.96
C ALA A 19 -14.95 27.36 23.55
N LEU A 20 -14.02 26.62 22.96
CA LEU A 20 -13.41 25.48 23.64
C LEU A 20 -12.63 26.03 24.82
N SER A 21 -13.04 25.75 26.06
CA SER A 21 -12.36 26.28 27.25
C SER A 21 -10.90 25.80 27.29
N ALA A 22 -10.01 26.65 27.77
CA ALA A 22 -8.57 26.32 27.94
C ALA A 22 -8.36 25.01 28.74
N ALA A 23 -9.32 24.61 29.58
CA ALA A 23 -9.30 23.35 30.31
C ALA A 23 -9.53 22.12 29.41
N GLN A 24 -10.25 22.27 28.27
CA GLN A 24 -10.50 21.18 27.32
C GLN A 24 -9.35 21.01 26.32
N LEU A 25 -8.53 22.04 26.12
CA LEU A 25 -7.30 21.98 25.31
C LEU A 25 -6.17 21.19 26.01
N ASN A 26 -6.24 21.03 27.33
CA ASN A 26 -5.25 20.21 28.08
C ASN A 26 -5.47 18.69 27.94
N GLU A 27 -6.60 18.26 27.35
CA GLU A 27 -6.84 16.85 26.99
C GLU A 27 -6.48 16.53 25.52
N LEU A 28 -6.06 17.54 24.75
CA LEU A 28 -5.47 17.29 23.44
C LEU A 28 -4.08 16.69 23.65
N PRO A 29 -3.71 15.68 22.86
CA PRO A 29 -2.38 15.10 22.96
C PRO A 29 -1.30 16.20 22.82
N PRO A 30 -0.15 16.06 23.48
CA PRO A 30 0.88 17.08 23.51
C PRO A 30 1.29 17.51 22.10
N SER A 31 1.63 18.80 21.98
CA SER A 31 2.04 19.42 20.71
C SER A 31 3.18 18.64 20.03
N ALA A 32 3.32 18.81 18.72
CA ALA A 32 4.31 18.13 17.85
C ALA A 32 5.78 18.20 18.33
N GLU A 33 6.07 18.91 19.41
CA GLU A 33 7.43 19.13 19.93
C GLU A 33 8.08 17.88 20.56
N ASN A 34 7.34 16.78 20.77
CA ASN A 34 7.83 15.57 21.46
C ASN A 34 7.77 14.27 20.63
N ILE A 35 7.63 14.34 19.30
CA ILE A 35 7.76 13.13 18.49
C ILE A 35 9.22 12.69 18.54
N PRO A 36 9.53 11.48 19.05
CA PRO A 36 10.89 10.98 19.02
C PRO A 36 11.45 11.00 17.60
N ALA A 37 12.74 11.26 17.50
CA ALA A 37 13.41 11.28 16.21
C ALA A 37 13.16 9.96 15.47
N PRO A 38 12.84 10.01 14.17
CA PRO A 38 12.65 8.79 13.39
C PRO A 38 13.95 7.97 13.36
N PRO A 39 13.85 6.65 13.13
CA PRO A 39 15.03 5.80 13.04
C PRO A 39 15.93 6.23 11.87
N GLU A 40 17.24 6.14 12.07
CA GLU A 40 18.17 6.22 10.97
C GLU A 40 18.06 4.94 10.12
N ILE A 41 17.82 5.09 8.82
CA ILE A 41 17.77 4.01 7.85
C ILE A 41 18.84 4.20 6.76
N ASN A 42 19.33 3.07 6.25
CA ASN A 42 20.37 3.05 5.23
C ASN A 42 19.82 3.24 3.81
N ALA A 43 18.56 2.97 3.61
CA ALA A 43 17.88 3.16 2.33
C ALA A 43 17.95 4.63 1.88
N LYS A 44 18.11 4.84 0.58
CA LYS A 44 18.18 6.18 0.00
C LYS A 44 16.80 6.83 -0.10
N TYR A 45 15.77 6.03 -0.41
CA TYR A 45 14.40 6.49 -0.53
C TYR A 45 13.49 5.59 0.30
N ALA A 46 12.57 6.17 1.02
CA ALA A 46 11.63 5.40 1.85
C ALA A 46 10.33 6.17 2.12
N LEU A 47 9.29 5.40 2.44
CA LEU A 47 8.02 5.90 2.91
C LEU A 47 7.41 4.89 3.89
N LEU A 48 6.80 5.39 4.96
CA LEU A 48 5.94 4.62 5.85
C LEU A 48 4.54 5.23 5.83
N LEU A 49 3.55 4.43 5.51
CA LEU A 49 2.15 4.82 5.41
C LEU A 49 1.32 4.04 6.42
N ASP A 50 0.44 4.72 7.14
CA ASP A 50 -0.67 4.09 7.85
C ASP A 50 -1.85 3.92 6.88
N LEU A 51 -2.22 2.66 6.63
CA LEU A 51 -3.23 2.32 5.62
C LEU A 51 -4.67 2.61 6.08
N GLN A 52 -4.93 2.68 7.40
CA GLN A 52 -6.26 2.96 7.93
C GLN A 52 -6.62 4.44 7.78
N THR A 53 -5.65 5.31 7.95
CA THR A 53 -5.83 6.77 7.92
C THR A 53 -5.29 7.42 6.66
N ASN A 54 -4.58 6.65 5.83
CA ASN A 54 -3.86 7.13 4.66
C ASN A 54 -2.86 8.25 5.01
N THR A 55 -2.22 8.16 6.19
CA THR A 55 -1.30 9.19 6.69
C THR A 55 0.14 8.70 6.53
N VAL A 56 0.98 9.56 5.94
CA VAL A 56 2.43 9.32 5.86
C VAL A 56 3.06 9.58 7.23
N LEU A 57 3.64 8.54 7.84
CA LEU A 57 4.29 8.60 9.15
C LEU A 57 5.78 8.91 9.06
N TYR A 58 6.39 8.56 7.94
CA TYR A 58 7.80 8.80 7.63
C TYR A 58 8.00 8.91 6.13
N GLU A 59 8.87 9.81 5.71
CA GLU A 59 9.33 9.88 4.33
C GLU A 59 10.80 10.29 4.23
N LYS A 60 11.50 9.73 3.26
CA LYS A 60 12.87 10.08 2.90
C LYS A 60 12.96 10.12 1.39
N GLN A 61 13.08 11.32 0.83
CA GLN A 61 13.16 11.54 -0.61
C GLN A 61 12.08 10.77 -1.40
N ALA A 62 10.83 10.78 -0.88
CA ALA A 62 9.75 9.92 -1.38
C ALA A 62 9.29 10.27 -2.80
N ASP A 63 9.58 11.48 -3.30
CA ASP A 63 9.15 11.98 -4.61
C ASP A 63 10.28 11.97 -5.67
N ILE A 64 11.47 11.48 -5.31
CA ILE A 64 12.58 11.36 -6.25
C ILE A 64 12.38 10.14 -7.15
N GLN A 65 12.49 10.34 -8.46
CA GLN A 65 12.40 9.27 -9.45
C GLN A 65 13.58 8.29 -9.34
N MET A 66 13.26 7.01 -9.40
CA MET A 66 14.21 5.90 -9.29
C MET A 66 13.71 4.67 -10.02
N SER A 67 14.61 3.73 -10.30
CA SER A 67 14.23 2.43 -10.85
C SER A 67 13.48 1.59 -9.79
N PRO A 68 12.28 1.06 -10.10
CA PRO A 68 11.51 0.23 -9.16
C PRO A 68 12.02 -1.20 -9.03
N ALA A 69 12.86 -1.68 -9.95
CA ALA A 69 13.17 -3.10 -10.08
C ALA A 69 11.86 -3.94 -10.12
N SER A 70 11.89 -5.15 -9.55
CA SER A 70 10.72 -6.05 -9.53
C SER A 70 9.53 -5.58 -8.69
N LEU A 71 9.58 -4.42 -8.05
CA LEU A 71 8.38 -3.81 -7.45
C LEU A 71 7.34 -3.42 -8.53
N THR A 72 7.78 -3.23 -9.78
CA THR A 72 6.92 -3.11 -10.98
C THR A 72 5.83 -4.18 -11.05
N LYS A 73 6.13 -5.40 -10.59
CA LYS A 73 5.21 -6.56 -10.64
C LYS A 73 3.96 -6.37 -9.76
N ILE A 74 3.96 -5.41 -8.85
CA ILE A 74 2.75 -5.00 -8.11
C ILE A 74 1.73 -4.43 -9.10
N MET A 75 2.13 -3.54 -10.01
CA MET A 75 1.24 -3.02 -11.08
C MET A 75 0.81 -4.13 -12.03
N THR A 76 1.73 -5.02 -12.40
CA THR A 76 1.41 -6.17 -13.28
C THR A 76 0.35 -7.08 -12.66
N ALA A 77 0.50 -7.46 -11.39
CA ALA A 77 -0.48 -8.27 -10.68
C ALA A 77 -1.82 -7.55 -10.50
N LEU A 78 -1.79 -6.25 -10.20
CA LEU A 78 -2.99 -5.41 -10.10
C LEU A 78 -3.80 -5.45 -11.40
N LEU A 79 -3.17 -5.22 -12.54
CA LEU A 79 -3.84 -5.22 -13.84
C LEU A 79 -4.39 -6.59 -14.23
N VAL A 80 -3.70 -7.68 -13.87
CA VAL A 80 -4.24 -9.04 -14.05
C VAL A 80 -5.51 -9.23 -13.24
N ALA A 81 -5.53 -8.78 -11.98
CA ALA A 81 -6.74 -8.85 -11.15
C ALA A 81 -7.87 -7.96 -11.67
N GLU A 82 -7.56 -6.76 -12.15
CA GLU A 82 -8.53 -5.81 -12.72
C GLU A 82 -9.10 -6.27 -14.08
N SER A 83 -8.35 -7.07 -14.84
CA SER A 83 -8.79 -7.57 -16.15
C SER A 83 -10.00 -8.51 -16.09
N GLY A 84 -10.26 -9.12 -14.93
CA GLY A 84 -11.31 -10.10 -14.75
C GLY A 84 -11.06 -11.44 -15.44
N ILE A 85 -9.84 -11.70 -15.95
CA ILE A 85 -9.48 -12.99 -16.54
C ILE A 85 -9.66 -14.10 -15.51
N ALA A 86 -10.30 -15.21 -15.90
CA ALA A 86 -10.52 -16.34 -14.99
C ALA A 86 -9.18 -16.96 -14.56
N LEU A 87 -9.01 -17.23 -13.27
CA LEU A 87 -7.75 -17.70 -12.70
C LEU A 87 -7.34 -19.09 -13.17
N ASP A 88 -8.31 -19.91 -13.53
CA ASP A 88 -8.13 -21.26 -14.08
C ASP A 88 -7.92 -21.27 -15.60
N THR A 89 -7.96 -20.09 -16.24
CA THR A 89 -7.62 -20.00 -17.67
C THR A 89 -6.20 -20.48 -17.88
N VAL A 90 -6.05 -21.47 -18.75
CA VAL A 90 -4.74 -22.03 -19.13
C VAL A 90 -4.24 -21.29 -20.36
N VAL A 91 -3.05 -20.75 -20.29
CA VAL A 91 -2.38 -20.06 -21.39
C VAL A 91 -1.19 -20.88 -21.89
N THR A 92 -0.93 -20.79 -23.19
CA THR A 92 0.28 -21.37 -23.79
C THR A 92 1.38 -20.30 -23.82
N VAL A 93 2.49 -20.61 -23.15
CA VAL A 93 3.62 -19.71 -23.04
C VAL A 93 4.28 -19.48 -24.40
N SER A 94 4.41 -18.24 -24.82
CA SER A 94 5.00 -17.86 -26.10
C SER A 94 6.54 -17.87 -26.08
N ASN A 95 7.16 -17.89 -27.24
CA ASN A 95 8.61 -17.65 -27.37
C ASN A 95 9.04 -16.25 -26.88
N LYS A 96 8.15 -15.25 -27.01
CA LYS A 96 8.44 -13.88 -26.55
C LYS A 96 8.44 -13.83 -25.03
N ALA A 97 7.48 -14.47 -24.38
CA ALA A 97 7.37 -14.46 -22.91
C ALA A 97 8.61 -15.05 -22.21
N VAL A 98 9.27 -16.05 -22.80
CA VAL A 98 10.49 -16.65 -22.22
C VAL A 98 11.77 -15.96 -22.67
N ASN A 99 11.72 -15.05 -23.64
CA ASN A 99 12.87 -14.29 -24.11
C ASN A 99 13.12 -13.06 -23.24
N VAL A 100 13.42 -13.28 -21.98
CA VAL A 100 13.71 -12.23 -21.00
C VAL A 100 15.20 -11.96 -20.89
N PRO A 101 15.64 -10.77 -20.44
CA PRO A 101 17.06 -10.43 -20.33
C PRO A 101 17.85 -11.42 -19.47
N SER A 102 19.08 -11.71 -19.86
CA SER A 102 19.98 -12.60 -19.12
C SER A 102 20.21 -12.09 -17.70
N GLY A 103 20.27 -13.00 -16.73
CA GLY A 103 20.37 -12.67 -15.31
C GLY A 103 19.05 -12.26 -14.64
N SER A 104 17.94 -12.31 -15.37
CA SER A 104 16.59 -12.10 -14.81
C SER A 104 16.20 -13.20 -13.83
N SER A 105 15.40 -12.84 -12.82
CA SER A 105 14.61 -13.85 -12.09
C SER A 105 13.57 -14.45 -13.02
N ILE A 106 13.47 -15.77 -13.08
CA ILE A 106 12.50 -16.51 -13.91
C ILE A 106 11.74 -17.54 -13.08
N LEU A 107 10.53 -17.85 -13.49
CA LEU A 107 9.79 -19.01 -13.01
C LEU A 107 10.39 -20.30 -13.60
N GLY A 108 10.94 -20.22 -14.79
CA GLY A 108 11.57 -21.32 -15.53
C GLY A 108 10.63 -21.95 -16.57
N LEU A 109 9.80 -21.11 -17.17
CA LEU A 109 8.89 -21.51 -18.25
C LEU A 109 9.64 -21.78 -19.54
N SER A 110 9.07 -22.67 -20.35
CA SER A 110 9.51 -22.94 -21.71
C SER A 110 8.41 -22.57 -22.71
N ALA A 111 8.79 -22.15 -23.90
CA ALA A 111 7.79 -21.89 -24.94
C ALA A 111 7.01 -23.17 -25.29
N GLY A 112 5.69 -23.05 -25.31
CA GLY A 112 4.76 -24.14 -25.50
C GLY A 112 4.27 -24.80 -24.20
N ASP A 113 4.80 -24.45 -23.04
CA ASP A 113 4.25 -24.87 -21.75
C ASP A 113 2.83 -24.29 -21.59
N GLN A 114 1.95 -25.04 -20.95
CA GLN A 114 0.58 -24.64 -20.62
C GLN A 114 0.46 -24.49 -19.12
N ILE A 115 0.04 -23.30 -18.66
CA ILE A 115 0.02 -22.93 -17.25
C ILE A 115 -1.19 -22.03 -16.95
N SER A 116 -1.76 -22.14 -15.76
CA SER A 116 -2.89 -21.31 -15.34
C SER A 116 -2.49 -19.86 -15.02
N ILE A 117 -3.43 -18.92 -15.15
CA ILE A 117 -3.24 -17.54 -14.70
C ILE A 117 -2.90 -17.50 -13.21
N LEU A 118 -3.51 -18.35 -12.39
CA LEU A 118 -3.21 -18.42 -10.96
C LEU A 118 -1.75 -18.83 -10.70
N ASP A 119 -1.27 -19.90 -11.35
CA ASP A 119 0.12 -20.34 -11.21
C ASP A 119 1.12 -19.27 -11.70
N LEU A 120 0.78 -18.56 -12.78
CA LEU A 120 1.58 -17.44 -13.27
C LEU A 120 1.63 -16.30 -12.27
N LEU A 121 0.51 -15.94 -11.60
CA LEU A 121 0.48 -14.90 -10.55
C LEU A 121 1.35 -15.29 -9.34
N TYR A 122 1.30 -16.55 -8.91
CA TYR A 122 2.21 -17.06 -7.88
C TYR A 122 3.67 -16.99 -8.33
N GLY A 123 3.97 -17.41 -9.55
CA GLY A 123 5.30 -17.31 -10.15
C GLY A 123 5.81 -15.86 -10.24
N LEU A 124 4.94 -14.93 -10.61
CA LEU A 124 5.19 -13.49 -10.66
C LEU A 124 5.59 -12.94 -9.28
N MET A 125 4.78 -13.23 -8.26
CA MET A 125 4.92 -12.58 -6.96
C MET A 125 5.95 -13.26 -6.07
N LEU A 126 5.96 -14.58 -5.96
CA LEU A 126 6.84 -15.31 -5.07
C LEU A 126 8.25 -15.45 -5.66
N ARG A 127 8.34 -15.99 -6.88
CA ARG A 127 9.62 -16.22 -7.56
C ARG A 127 10.18 -14.98 -8.27
N SER A 128 9.32 -13.96 -8.42
CA SER A 128 9.65 -12.76 -9.18
C SER A 128 9.93 -13.05 -10.67
N GLY A 129 9.22 -14.02 -11.28
CA GLY A 129 9.44 -14.48 -12.64
C GLY A 129 9.18 -13.39 -13.68
N ASN A 130 10.18 -13.04 -14.48
CA ASN A 130 10.04 -12.10 -15.59
C ASN A 130 9.31 -12.75 -16.77
N ASP A 131 9.54 -14.05 -17.00
CA ASP A 131 8.81 -14.89 -17.94
C ASP A 131 7.32 -14.96 -17.59
N ALA A 132 6.99 -15.17 -16.33
CA ALA A 132 5.61 -15.13 -15.85
C ALA A 132 4.96 -13.74 -16.05
N ALA A 133 5.72 -12.65 -15.83
CA ALA A 133 5.22 -11.29 -16.07
C ALA A 133 4.86 -11.08 -17.55
N CYS A 134 5.73 -11.52 -18.47
CA CYS A 134 5.49 -11.41 -19.91
C CYS A 134 4.31 -12.29 -20.36
N ALA A 135 4.20 -13.54 -19.86
CA ALA A 135 3.10 -14.42 -20.17
C ALA A 135 1.74 -13.86 -19.69
N LEU A 136 1.69 -13.27 -18.50
CA LEU A 136 0.50 -12.59 -17.97
C LEU A 136 0.15 -11.35 -18.81
N ALA A 137 1.15 -10.55 -19.20
CA ALA A 137 0.96 -9.38 -20.04
C ALA A 137 0.33 -9.76 -21.41
N GLU A 138 0.84 -10.81 -22.04
CA GLU A 138 0.28 -11.36 -23.29
C GLU A 138 -1.14 -11.90 -23.09
N ALA A 139 -1.40 -12.57 -21.98
CA ALA A 139 -2.73 -13.12 -21.68
C ALA A 139 -3.80 -12.04 -21.48
N VAL A 140 -3.44 -10.91 -20.87
CA VAL A 140 -4.38 -9.81 -20.59
C VAL A 140 -4.56 -8.88 -21.80
N SER A 141 -3.48 -8.54 -22.51
CA SER A 141 -3.49 -7.47 -23.52
C SER A 141 -3.07 -7.95 -24.91
N GLY A 142 -2.82 -9.25 -25.10
CA GLY A 142 -2.39 -9.83 -26.38
C GLY A 142 -0.90 -9.60 -26.69
N SER A 143 -0.25 -8.62 -26.08
CA SER A 143 1.18 -8.38 -26.23
C SER A 143 1.77 -7.66 -25.02
N VAL A 144 3.09 -7.76 -24.83
CA VAL A 144 3.81 -7.01 -23.79
C VAL A 144 3.70 -5.51 -24.02
N GLU A 145 3.79 -5.07 -25.28
CA GLU A 145 3.70 -3.67 -25.66
C GLU A 145 2.34 -3.06 -25.27
N SER A 146 1.23 -3.70 -25.64
CA SER A 146 -0.11 -3.25 -25.28
C SER A 146 -0.35 -3.29 -23.77
N PHE A 147 0.26 -4.24 -23.06
CA PHE A 147 0.18 -4.29 -21.61
C PHE A 147 0.95 -3.13 -20.95
N VAL A 148 2.10 -2.73 -21.49
CA VAL A 148 2.86 -1.58 -21.01
C VAL A 148 2.06 -0.28 -21.23
N GLU A 149 1.36 -0.13 -22.33
CA GLU A 149 0.43 0.99 -22.55
C GLU A 149 -0.67 1.01 -21.46
N LEU A 150 -1.24 -0.16 -21.14
CA LEU A 150 -2.22 -0.31 -20.07
C LEU A 150 -1.61 0.05 -18.68
N MET A 151 -0.38 -0.37 -18.41
CA MET A 151 0.32 -0.02 -17.16
C MET A 151 0.46 1.50 -17.01
N ASN A 152 0.85 2.21 -18.05
CA ASN A 152 1.03 3.66 -18.02
C ASN A 152 -0.31 4.40 -17.96
N SER A 153 -1.33 3.91 -18.65
CA SER A 153 -2.71 4.45 -18.54
C SER A 153 -3.20 4.32 -17.10
N ARG A 154 -3.04 3.14 -16.50
CA ARG A 154 -3.48 2.92 -15.13
C ARG A 154 -2.70 3.74 -14.11
N ALA A 155 -1.39 3.89 -14.32
CA ALA A 155 -0.57 4.77 -13.48
C ALA A 155 -1.10 6.22 -13.51
N ALA A 156 -1.43 6.74 -14.69
CA ALA A 156 -2.00 8.07 -14.84
C ALA A 156 -3.38 8.20 -14.15
N GLU A 157 -4.27 7.21 -14.30
CA GLU A 157 -5.57 7.17 -13.62
C GLU A 157 -5.45 7.18 -12.08
N LEU A 158 -4.44 6.50 -11.56
CA LEU A 158 -4.15 6.46 -10.13
C LEU A 158 -3.46 7.73 -9.61
N GLY A 159 -3.04 8.64 -10.49
CA GLY A 159 -2.30 9.84 -10.12
C GLY A 159 -0.80 9.61 -9.87
N MET A 160 -0.22 8.51 -10.37
CA MET A 160 1.21 8.20 -10.29
C MET A 160 1.99 9.03 -11.31
N ASN A 161 2.01 10.34 -11.12
CA ASN A 161 2.49 11.32 -12.11
C ASN A 161 4.02 11.31 -12.33
N ASN A 162 4.77 10.63 -11.48
CA ASN A 162 6.22 10.49 -11.57
C ASN A 162 6.65 9.05 -11.89
N THR A 163 5.77 8.29 -12.56
CA THR A 163 5.99 6.88 -12.90
C THR A 163 5.87 6.68 -14.41
N HIS A 164 6.78 5.88 -14.95
CA HIS A 164 6.72 5.40 -16.32
C HIS A 164 7.23 3.97 -16.41
N PHE A 165 6.43 3.08 -16.95
CA PHE A 165 6.75 1.68 -17.17
C PHE A 165 7.12 1.44 -18.65
N VAL A 166 8.14 0.60 -18.88
CA VAL A 166 8.54 0.15 -20.23
C VAL A 166 8.53 -1.37 -20.37
N ASN A 167 8.30 -2.08 -19.27
CA ASN A 167 8.16 -3.53 -19.26
C ASN A 167 7.33 -3.99 -18.04
N PRO A 168 6.76 -5.22 -18.03
CA PRO A 168 5.88 -5.68 -16.95
C PRO A 168 6.64 -6.27 -15.75
N HIS A 169 7.96 -6.31 -15.77
CA HIS A 169 8.76 -7.04 -14.78
C HIS A 169 9.76 -6.19 -14.00
N GLY A 170 10.07 -4.97 -14.45
CA GLY A 170 10.99 -4.06 -13.77
C GLY A 170 12.47 -4.32 -14.05
N PHE A 171 12.83 -4.99 -15.16
CA PHE A 171 14.21 -5.03 -15.59
C PHE A 171 14.69 -3.62 -15.93
N ALA A 172 15.94 -3.33 -15.59
CA ALA A 172 16.47 -1.98 -15.63
C ALA A 172 16.46 -1.37 -17.04
N ASP A 173 15.87 -0.19 -17.14
CA ASP A 173 15.86 0.71 -18.31
C ASP A 173 15.84 2.14 -17.79
N SER A 174 16.52 3.05 -18.47
CA SER A 174 16.58 4.46 -18.05
C SER A 174 15.24 5.19 -18.11
N SER A 175 14.31 4.71 -18.93
CA SER A 175 12.95 5.22 -19.05
C SER A 175 11.95 4.51 -18.13
N HIS A 176 12.41 3.52 -17.33
CA HIS A 176 11.58 2.77 -16.38
C HIS A 176 11.81 3.29 -14.97
N TYR A 177 10.94 4.18 -14.52
CA TYR A 177 11.09 4.87 -13.24
C TYR A 177 9.78 5.01 -12.47
N THR A 178 9.91 5.25 -11.19
CA THR A 178 8.81 5.54 -10.26
C THR A 178 9.32 6.36 -9.08
N THR A 179 8.44 6.66 -8.12
CA THR A 179 8.77 7.24 -6.80
C THR A 179 8.25 6.34 -5.68
N ALA A 180 8.75 6.52 -4.46
CA ALA A 180 8.21 5.78 -3.31
C ALA A 180 6.73 6.14 -3.06
N ARG A 181 6.36 7.40 -3.28
CA ARG A 181 4.97 7.87 -3.15
C ARG A 181 4.06 7.23 -4.20
N ASP A 182 4.46 7.21 -5.45
CA ASP A 182 3.65 6.60 -6.52
C ASP A 182 3.48 5.09 -6.28
N MET A 183 4.54 4.39 -5.84
CA MET A 183 4.44 2.97 -5.50
C MET A 183 3.58 2.72 -4.25
N ALA A 184 3.49 3.66 -3.31
CA ALA A 184 2.53 3.56 -2.21
C ALA A 184 1.09 3.61 -2.75
N ILE A 185 0.77 4.51 -3.70
CA ILE A 185 -0.54 4.59 -4.35
C ILE A 185 -0.87 3.25 -5.02
N CYS A 186 0.03 2.73 -5.85
CA CYS A 186 -0.15 1.44 -6.51
C CYS A 186 -0.37 0.28 -5.52
N SER A 187 0.40 0.28 -4.42
CA SER A 187 0.29 -0.74 -3.38
C SER A 187 -1.04 -0.67 -2.63
N CYS A 188 -1.56 0.54 -2.39
CA CYS A 188 -2.88 0.72 -1.79
C CYS A 188 -4.01 0.15 -2.67
N GLU A 189 -3.92 0.32 -4.00
CA GLU A 189 -4.87 -0.32 -4.93
C GLU A 189 -4.72 -1.85 -4.92
N TYR A 190 -3.49 -2.36 -4.99
CA TYR A 190 -3.19 -3.79 -4.94
C TYR A 190 -3.80 -4.46 -3.68
N ILE A 191 -3.68 -3.82 -2.52
CA ILE A 191 -4.14 -4.36 -1.23
C ILE A 191 -5.66 -4.54 -1.18
N LYS A 192 -6.43 -3.85 -1.99
CA LYS A 192 -7.90 -4.01 -2.07
C LYS A 192 -8.33 -5.39 -2.59
N TYR A 193 -7.44 -6.12 -3.27
CA TYR A 193 -7.70 -7.44 -3.82
C TYR A 193 -7.25 -8.55 -2.86
N GLU A 194 -8.20 -9.25 -2.24
CA GLU A 194 -7.91 -10.33 -1.28
C GLU A 194 -7.05 -11.45 -1.88
N LEU A 195 -7.32 -11.82 -3.14
CA LEU A 195 -6.51 -12.79 -3.88
C LEU A 195 -5.03 -12.38 -3.91
N LEU A 196 -4.76 -11.13 -4.25
CA LEU A 196 -3.38 -10.63 -4.36
C LEU A 196 -2.68 -10.58 -3.00
N ASN A 197 -3.41 -10.25 -1.94
CA ASN A 197 -2.89 -10.31 -0.57
C ASN A 197 -2.55 -11.74 -0.17
N THR A 198 -3.42 -12.71 -0.50
CA THR A 198 -3.19 -14.14 -0.26
C THR A 198 -1.93 -14.62 -0.97
N ILE A 199 -1.77 -14.27 -2.25
CA ILE A 199 -0.58 -14.63 -3.02
C ILE A 199 0.67 -14.01 -2.39
N ALA A 200 0.67 -12.70 -2.11
CA ALA A 200 1.85 -11.99 -1.60
C ALA A 200 2.28 -12.47 -0.20
N SER A 201 1.34 -12.90 0.64
CA SER A 201 1.61 -13.42 2.00
C SER A 201 2.02 -14.90 2.02
N SER A 202 1.90 -15.60 0.90
CA SER A 202 2.28 -17.02 0.81
C SER A 202 3.80 -17.18 0.87
N ALA A 203 4.30 -17.96 1.83
CA ALA A 203 5.73 -18.26 1.95
C ALA A 203 6.23 -19.18 0.84
N SER A 204 5.37 -20.06 0.34
CA SER A 204 5.66 -20.97 -0.78
C SER A 204 4.38 -21.41 -1.48
N TYR A 205 4.53 -21.88 -2.71
CA TYR A 205 3.41 -22.39 -3.51
C TYR A 205 3.90 -23.52 -4.43
N GLU A 206 2.99 -24.41 -4.81
CA GLU A 206 3.27 -25.50 -5.71
C GLU A 206 2.71 -25.17 -7.10
N ILE A 207 3.59 -24.93 -8.06
CA ILE A 207 3.26 -24.62 -9.44
C ILE A 207 2.94 -25.92 -10.19
N ASN A 208 1.86 -25.89 -10.96
CA ASN A 208 1.47 -26.97 -11.85
C ASN A 208 1.43 -26.46 -13.29
N LEU A 209 2.10 -27.17 -14.19
CA LEU A 209 2.07 -26.88 -15.62
C LEU A 209 2.13 -28.14 -16.45
N THR A 210 1.66 -28.06 -17.69
CA THR A 210 1.82 -29.11 -18.71
C THR A 210 2.91 -28.65 -19.68
N SER A 211 3.98 -29.44 -19.83
CA SER A 211 5.02 -29.10 -20.80
C SER A 211 4.49 -29.20 -22.24
N LYS A 212 5.21 -28.58 -23.17
CA LYS A 212 4.85 -28.64 -24.61
C LYS A 212 4.78 -30.08 -25.16
N GLU A 213 5.48 -31.02 -24.50
CA GLU A 213 5.43 -32.47 -24.84
C GLU A 213 4.24 -33.20 -24.19
N GLY A 214 3.37 -32.49 -23.45
CA GLY A 214 2.21 -33.04 -22.75
C GLY A 214 2.50 -33.65 -21.39
N SER A 215 3.73 -33.53 -20.85
CA SER A 215 4.07 -34.04 -19.53
C SER A 215 3.65 -33.06 -18.43
N GLN A 216 2.99 -33.58 -17.40
CA GLN A 216 2.67 -32.80 -16.19
C GLN A 216 3.95 -32.53 -15.39
N LYS A 217 4.16 -31.29 -14.96
CA LYS A 217 5.25 -30.88 -14.09
C LYS A 217 4.68 -30.17 -12.87
N THR A 218 5.16 -30.58 -11.71
CA THR A 218 4.83 -29.94 -10.43
C THR A 218 6.14 -29.60 -9.73
N PHE A 219 6.28 -28.36 -9.26
CA PHE A 219 7.45 -27.93 -8.51
C PHE A 219 7.11 -26.82 -7.52
N ARG A 220 7.82 -26.81 -6.39
CA ARG A 220 7.61 -25.83 -5.33
C ARG A 220 8.48 -24.59 -5.54
N ILE A 221 7.88 -23.42 -5.35
CA ILE A 221 8.57 -22.13 -5.32
C ILE A 221 8.46 -21.52 -3.94
N SER A 222 9.44 -20.68 -3.56
CA SER A 222 9.45 -19.93 -2.31
C SER A 222 9.40 -18.44 -2.56
N ASN A 223 8.80 -17.72 -1.64
CA ASN A 223 8.74 -16.26 -1.67
C ASN A 223 10.14 -15.67 -1.44
N THR A 224 10.45 -14.61 -2.17
CA THR A 224 11.71 -13.86 -2.04
C THR A 224 11.75 -12.92 -0.84
N ASN A 225 10.64 -12.75 -0.13
CA ASN A 225 10.56 -11.97 1.10
C ASN A 225 10.89 -12.84 2.33
N PRO A 226 12.09 -12.72 2.94
CA PRO A 226 12.48 -13.57 4.06
C PRO A 226 11.69 -13.29 5.33
N LEU A 227 11.13 -12.09 5.48
CA LEU A 227 10.38 -11.69 6.68
C LEU A 227 9.05 -12.44 6.83
N LEU A 228 8.51 -13.05 5.78
CA LEU A 228 7.31 -13.90 5.86
C LEU A 228 7.51 -15.16 6.73
N THR A 229 8.74 -15.64 6.84
CA THR A 229 9.10 -16.83 7.62
C THR A 229 9.99 -16.52 8.80
N ASP A 230 10.25 -15.24 9.05
CA ASP A 230 11.01 -14.80 10.20
C ASP A 230 10.28 -15.10 11.50
N SER A 231 10.99 -15.62 12.51
CA SER A 231 10.39 -16.04 13.80
C SER A 231 9.82 -14.88 14.62
N GLN A 232 10.34 -13.67 14.42
CA GLN A 232 9.93 -12.47 15.16
C GLN A 232 8.85 -11.69 14.41
N TYR A 233 8.94 -11.62 13.09
CA TYR A 233 8.11 -10.70 12.28
C TYR A 233 7.09 -11.42 11.40
N GLY A 234 7.26 -12.70 11.11
CA GLY A 234 6.43 -13.44 10.14
C GLY A 234 4.93 -13.43 10.46
N ASN A 235 4.56 -13.34 11.73
CA ASN A 235 3.16 -13.25 12.14
C ASN A 235 2.48 -11.90 11.81
N TYR A 236 3.26 -10.87 11.46
CA TYR A 236 2.76 -9.53 11.18
C TYR A 236 2.92 -9.13 9.71
N VAL A 237 3.81 -9.80 8.99
CA VAL A 237 4.15 -9.50 7.60
C VAL A 237 3.16 -10.18 6.65
N THR A 238 2.53 -9.41 5.78
CA THR A 238 1.54 -9.91 4.82
C THR A 238 1.93 -9.63 3.34
N GLY A 239 3.22 -9.59 3.04
CA GLY A 239 3.77 -9.31 1.71
C GLY A 239 4.37 -7.91 1.68
N LEU A 240 4.59 -7.20 0.55
CA LEU A 240 4.10 -7.44 -0.79
C LEU A 240 5.19 -8.01 -1.72
N LYS A 241 6.30 -7.25 -1.97
CA LYS A 241 7.26 -7.60 -3.02
C LYS A 241 8.67 -7.11 -2.72
N THR A 242 9.66 -7.93 -3.09
CA THR A 242 11.07 -7.56 -3.13
C THR A 242 11.50 -7.17 -4.53
N GLY A 243 12.55 -6.37 -4.64
CA GLY A 243 13.16 -5.99 -5.91
C GLY A 243 14.67 -5.81 -5.79
N PHE A 244 15.40 -6.12 -6.86
CA PHE A 244 16.80 -5.83 -7.00
C PHE A 244 17.20 -5.69 -8.47
N THR A 245 17.94 -4.66 -8.79
CA THR A 245 18.81 -4.54 -9.96
C THR A 245 20.04 -3.74 -9.54
N GLN A 246 21.10 -3.77 -10.33
CA GLN A 246 22.29 -2.93 -10.04
C GLN A 246 21.94 -1.44 -10.00
N LEU A 247 20.99 -1.00 -10.83
CA LEU A 247 20.52 0.40 -10.87
C LEU A 247 19.65 0.77 -9.67
N ALA A 248 18.73 -0.12 -9.30
CA ALA A 248 17.75 0.14 -8.24
C ALA A 248 18.30 -0.08 -6.82
N GLY A 249 19.37 -0.89 -6.65
CA GLY A 249 19.77 -1.40 -5.35
C GLY A 249 18.75 -2.39 -4.79
N ASN A 250 18.80 -2.65 -3.48
CA ASN A 250 17.84 -3.53 -2.82
C ASN A 250 16.56 -2.74 -2.47
N CYS A 251 15.41 -3.28 -2.89
CA CYS A 251 14.10 -2.66 -2.69
C CYS A 251 13.13 -3.67 -2.07
N ILE A 252 12.18 -3.17 -1.26
CA ILE A 252 11.10 -3.97 -0.71
C ILE A 252 9.90 -3.08 -0.36
N ILE A 253 8.71 -3.60 -0.60
CA ILE A 253 7.46 -3.07 -0.06
C ILE A 253 6.86 -4.14 0.82
N ILE A 254 6.58 -3.79 2.08
CA ILE A 254 6.03 -4.69 3.10
C ILE A 254 4.80 -4.08 3.72
N ARG A 255 3.74 -4.89 3.80
CA ARG A 255 2.58 -4.61 4.62
C ARG A 255 2.71 -5.34 5.94
N TYR A 256 2.45 -4.62 7.03
CA TYR A 256 2.44 -5.15 8.38
C TYR A 256 1.04 -4.99 8.97
N GLN A 257 0.54 -6.07 9.56
CA GLN A 257 -0.74 -6.06 10.29
C GLN A 257 -0.51 -6.52 11.72
N ARG A 258 -0.67 -5.61 12.67
CA ARG A 258 -0.46 -5.89 14.09
C ARG A 258 -1.41 -5.07 14.95
N GLU A 259 -2.06 -5.72 15.94
CA GLU A 259 -2.88 -5.06 16.97
C GLU A 259 -3.96 -4.14 16.37
N GLY A 260 -4.57 -4.58 15.27
CA GLY A 260 -5.62 -3.81 14.57
C GLY A 260 -5.11 -2.63 13.74
N ARG A 261 -3.79 -2.42 13.64
CA ARG A 261 -3.17 -1.41 12.78
C ARG A 261 -2.55 -2.04 11.55
N ASP A 262 -2.56 -1.30 10.47
CA ASP A 262 -2.13 -1.73 9.14
C ASP A 262 -1.15 -0.70 8.56
N LEU A 263 0.12 -1.07 8.44
CA LEU A 263 1.19 -0.19 7.99
C LEU A 263 1.82 -0.72 6.70
N LEU A 264 2.22 0.19 5.82
CA LEU A 264 2.95 -0.10 4.59
C LEU A 264 4.32 0.59 4.64
N SER A 265 5.40 -0.21 4.62
CA SER A 265 6.78 0.28 4.56
C SER A 265 7.33 0.08 3.15
N LEU A 266 7.85 1.13 2.57
CA LEU A 266 8.47 1.14 1.26
C LEU A 266 9.94 1.53 1.41
N ILE A 267 10.85 0.66 0.94
CA ILE A 267 12.30 0.83 1.00
C ILE A 267 12.87 0.68 -0.40
N PHE A 268 13.66 1.67 -0.81
CA PHE A 268 14.32 1.66 -2.11
C PHE A 268 15.79 2.04 -1.99
N ASN A 269 16.59 1.45 -2.84
CA ASN A 269 18.02 1.68 -2.94
C ASN A 269 18.73 1.56 -1.58
N SER A 270 18.40 0.48 -0.85
CA SER A 270 19.11 0.12 0.38
C SER A 270 20.37 -0.66 0.05
N PRO A 271 21.47 -0.46 0.79
CA PRO A 271 22.66 -1.30 0.66
C PRO A 271 22.36 -2.78 0.94
N GLN A 272 23.25 -3.66 0.48
CA GLN A 272 23.10 -5.08 0.74
C GLN A 272 23.12 -5.37 2.24
N GLY A 273 22.14 -6.16 2.69
CA GLY A 273 22.01 -6.58 4.10
C GLY A 273 21.23 -5.62 5.00
N TYR A 274 20.81 -4.44 4.51
CA TYR A 274 20.12 -3.45 5.32
C TYR A 274 18.62 -3.32 5.01
N ARG A 275 18.19 -3.70 3.81
CA ARG A 275 16.82 -3.51 3.30
C ARG A 275 15.73 -3.97 4.28
N ASP A 276 15.86 -5.19 4.80
CA ASP A 276 14.83 -5.79 5.65
C ASP A 276 14.83 -5.13 7.04
N ASN A 277 16.04 -4.81 7.57
CA ASN A 277 16.18 -4.08 8.84
C ASN A 277 15.62 -2.65 8.75
N ASP A 278 15.87 -1.94 7.65
CA ASP A 278 15.32 -0.60 7.40
C ASP A 278 13.78 -0.65 7.40
N ALA A 279 13.18 -1.65 6.72
CA ALA A 279 11.73 -1.82 6.66
C ALA A 279 11.11 -2.11 8.02
N VAL A 280 11.75 -2.99 8.81
CA VAL A 280 11.31 -3.33 10.19
C VAL A 280 11.48 -2.12 11.12
N ALA A 281 12.58 -1.36 11.01
CA ALA A 281 12.80 -0.17 11.83
C ALA A 281 11.69 0.87 11.62
N LEU A 282 11.29 1.11 10.36
CA LEU A 282 10.17 2.01 10.05
C LEU A 282 8.83 1.48 10.60
N ALA A 283 8.54 0.20 10.44
CA ALA A 283 7.32 -0.39 10.98
C ALA A 283 7.25 -0.26 12.51
N ASN A 284 8.34 -0.57 13.20
CA ASN A 284 8.43 -0.41 14.66
C ASN A 284 8.24 1.04 15.08
N TYR A 285 8.84 2.01 14.37
CA TYR A 285 8.63 3.43 14.59
C TYR A 285 7.14 3.78 14.47
N GLY A 286 6.47 3.34 13.41
CA GLY A 286 5.04 3.55 13.22
C GLY A 286 4.19 2.97 14.36
N TYR A 287 4.48 1.75 14.80
CA TYR A 287 3.72 1.09 15.87
C TYR A 287 3.98 1.69 17.27
N THR A 288 5.19 2.14 17.54
CA THR A 288 5.58 2.60 18.88
C THR A 288 5.38 4.10 19.09
N GLN A 289 5.48 4.90 18.02
CA GLN A 289 5.46 6.36 18.14
C GLN A 289 4.12 6.99 17.75
N PHE A 290 3.21 6.23 17.13
CA PHE A 290 1.92 6.73 16.70
C PHE A 290 0.80 5.82 17.21
N SER A 291 -0.34 6.41 17.50
CA SER A 291 -1.59 5.70 17.83
C SER A 291 -2.73 6.22 16.96
N THR A 292 -3.73 5.39 16.72
CA THR A 292 -4.95 5.80 16.02
C THR A 292 -5.98 6.23 17.05
N ILE A 293 -6.59 7.40 16.87
CA ILE A 293 -7.74 7.84 17.65
C ILE A 293 -9.00 7.67 16.82
N ASP A 294 -9.98 6.99 17.38
CA ASP A 294 -11.33 6.93 16.85
C ASP A 294 -12.11 8.16 17.34
N LEU A 295 -12.17 9.18 16.50
CA LEU A 295 -12.94 10.39 16.81
C LEU A 295 -14.45 10.12 16.91
N ALA A 296 -14.98 9.16 16.14
CA ALA A 296 -16.40 8.82 16.23
C ALA A 296 -16.75 8.33 17.62
N ARG A 297 -15.90 7.50 18.23
CA ARG A 297 -16.06 7.04 19.61
C ARG A 297 -16.01 8.20 20.61
N ILE A 298 -15.05 9.10 20.46
CA ILE A 298 -14.90 10.27 21.37
C ILE A 298 -16.14 11.17 21.28
N PHE A 299 -16.68 11.38 20.08
CA PHE A 299 -17.84 12.25 19.88
C PHE A 299 -19.18 11.54 20.12
N GLN A 300 -19.27 10.21 20.03
CA GLN A 300 -20.47 9.45 20.46
C GLN A 300 -20.64 9.46 21.98
N GLU A 301 -19.55 9.55 22.72
CA GLU A 301 -19.59 9.69 24.18
C GLU A 301 -19.92 11.12 24.64
N ARG A 302 -19.92 12.09 23.72
CA ARG A 302 -20.17 13.53 23.99
C ARG A 302 -21.14 14.10 22.96
N SER A 303 -22.41 14.14 23.30
CA SER A 303 -23.40 14.91 22.50
C SER A 303 -23.12 16.40 22.67
N VAL A 304 -23.10 17.14 21.56
CA VAL A 304 -23.02 18.60 21.56
C VAL A 304 -24.44 19.15 21.42
N VAL A 305 -24.95 19.71 22.49
CA VAL A 305 -26.29 20.37 22.48
C VAL A 305 -26.09 21.84 22.14
N ILE A 306 -26.66 22.28 21.03
CA ILE A 306 -26.69 23.69 20.62
C ILE A 306 -28.07 24.26 20.95
N THR A 307 -28.07 25.36 21.71
CA THR A 307 -29.32 26.10 21.94
C THR A 307 -29.55 27.07 20.79
N VAL A 308 -30.63 26.87 20.07
CA VAL A 308 -31.03 27.74 18.96
C VAL A 308 -31.93 28.86 19.51
N GLN A 309 -31.50 30.10 19.42
CA GLN A 309 -32.31 31.26 19.84
C GLN A 309 -33.32 31.60 18.74
N ASN A 310 -34.52 32.03 19.16
CA ASN A 310 -35.66 32.41 18.28
C ASN A 310 -36.19 31.26 17.42
N CYS A 311 -36.20 30.03 17.96
CA CYS A 311 -36.96 28.93 17.37
C CYS A 311 -38.47 29.20 17.48
N SER A 312 -39.25 28.54 16.63
CA SER A 312 -40.74 28.66 16.69
C SER A 312 -41.24 27.98 17.96
N THR A 313 -42.42 28.43 18.45
CA THR A 313 -43.09 27.82 19.61
C THR A 313 -43.58 26.39 19.35
N GLU A 314 -43.50 25.93 18.11
CA GLU A 314 -43.87 24.57 17.68
C GLU A 314 -42.66 23.64 17.51
N ASP A 315 -41.47 24.07 17.93
CA ASP A 315 -40.26 23.25 17.88
C ASP A 315 -40.31 22.14 18.94
N GLU A 316 -40.43 20.89 18.49
CA GLU A 316 -40.50 19.69 19.33
C GLU A 316 -39.25 19.51 20.21
N HIS A 317 -38.14 20.17 19.88
CA HIS A 317 -36.88 20.08 20.57
C HIS A 317 -36.60 21.27 21.51
N ASN A 318 -37.60 22.14 21.76
CA ASN A 318 -37.49 23.34 22.63
C ASN A 318 -36.27 24.21 22.32
N GLY A 319 -35.89 24.35 21.04
CA GLY A 319 -34.74 25.14 20.61
C GLY A 319 -33.39 24.48 20.92
N GLN A 320 -33.35 23.21 21.18
CA GLN A 320 -32.11 22.46 21.36
C GLN A 320 -31.87 21.55 20.14
N LEU A 321 -30.67 21.62 19.57
CA LEU A 321 -30.21 20.74 18.50
C LEU A 321 -29.11 19.88 19.05
N GLU A 322 -29.33 18.56 19.08
CA GLU A 322 -28.28 17.61 19.43
C GLU A 322 -27.55 17.18 18.15
N LEU A 323 -26.23 17.47 18.11
CA LEU A 323 -25.38 17.04 17.03
C LEU A 323 -24.68 15.75 17.42
N GLN A 324 -24.91 14.69 16.64
CA GLN A 324 -24.18 13.43 16.73
C GLN A 324 -23.37 13.24 15.46
N MET A 325 -22.10 12.87 15.60
CA MET A 325 -21.29 12.46 14.45
C MET A 325 -21.68 11.05 14.03
N SER A 326 -22.20 10.89 12.82
CA SER A 326 -22.62 9.60 12.27
C SER A 326 -21.46 8.74 11.74
N SER A 327 -20.34 9.35 11.37
CA SER A 327 -19.09 8.68 11.01
C SER A 327 -17.94 9.68 11.03
N ALA A 328 -16.79 9.29 11.56
CA ALA A 328 -15.52 10.01 11.40
C ALA A 328 -14.46 9.06 10.89
N ALA A 329 -13.65 9.52 9.95
CA ALA A 329 -12.44 8.80 9.60
C ALA A 329 -11.52 8.76 10.83
N PRO A 330 -10.85 7.64 11.12
CA PRO A 330 -9.86 7.58 12.18
C PRO A 330 -8.73 8.59 11.90
N LEU A 331 -8.28 9.29 12.94
CA LEU A 331 -7.13 10.20 12.86
C LEU A 331 -5.95 9.58 13.59
N ILE A 332 -4.75 9.80 13.05
CA ILE A 332 -3.52 9.49 13.75
C ILE A 332 -3.22 10.61 14.73
N THR A 333 -2.88 10.22 15.94
CA THR A 333 -2.39 11.12 16.97
C THR A 333 -0.93 10.86 17.28
N GLN A 334 -0.36 11.86 17.94
CA GLN A 334 1.02 11.90 18.38
C GLN A 334 1.36 10.80 19.41
N PRO A 335 2.66 10.57 19.67
CA PRO A 335 3.14 9.54 20.57
C PRO A 335 2.53 9.62 21.96
N GLN A 336 2.22 8.48 22.54
CA GLN A 336 1.95 8.42 23.97
C GLN A 336 3.25 8.70 24.74
N PRO A 337 3.22 9.50 25.81
CA PRO A 337 4.36 9.62 26.70
C PRO A 337 4.67 8.23 27.30
N PRO A 338 5.95 7.94 27.59
CA PRO A 338 6.30 6.68 28.24
C PRO A 338 5.54 6.56 29.57
N GLN A 339 4.87 5.44 29.75
CA GLN A 339 4.23 5.14 31.03
C GLN A 339 5.31 5.12 32.11
N PRO A 340 5.11 5.74 33.28
CA PRO A 340 6.05 5.62 34.36
C PRO A 340 6.19 4.15 34.72
N THR A 341 7.39 3.65 34.67
CA THR A 341 7.74 2.32 35.19
C THR A 341 7.58 2.36 36.71
N GLU A 342 6.61 1.59 37.27
CA GLU A 342 6.54 1.27 38.68
C GLU A 342 7.74 0.44 39.11
#